data_3721a29c1faa4d3d10ef71713174244e
#
_entry.id   3721a29c1faa4d3d10ef71713174244e
#
_cell.length_a   1.000
_cell.length_b   1.000
_cell.length_c   1.000
_cell.angle_alpha   90.00
_cell.angle_beta   90.00
_cell.angle_gamma   90.00
#
_symmetry.space_group_name_H-M   'P 1'
#
loop_
_entity.id
_entity.type
_entity.pdbx_description
1 polymer ?
#
loop_
_entity_poly.entity_id
_entity_poly.type
_entity_poly.pdbx_seq_one_letter_code
_entity_poly.pdbx_strand_id
1 'polypeptide(L)'
;MNTLTYENLHEVKKHVSTQFPYNTYLCSIPLDFTQVPLHWHNDVEIIVIKKGCGIISVDTEPRAVKAGDIILVRPGQLHSISQHEKDSMEYENILFQSSLLYSADSDPRTVGYFQPYFTLEYKLPWLFDDTCSSHEELSSCIDAIDDLCAKRPDYY
;
A
#
# COMPACT_ATOMS: atom_id res chain seq x y z
N MET A 1 -20.41 -15.34 -19.79
CA MET A 1 -19.69 -14.11 -19.39
C MET A 1 -19.41 -14.23 -17.90
N ASN A 2 -18.15 -14.38 -17.48
CA ASN A 2 -17.82 -14.30 -16.05
C ASN A 2 -18.01 -12.85 -15.60
N THR A 3 -19.04 -12.63 -14.79
CA THR A 3 -19.24 -11.33 -14.16
C THR A 3 -18.08 -11.15 -13.15
N LEU A 4 -17.24 -10.15 -13.34
CA LEU A 4 -16.24 -9.76 -12.36
C LEU A 4 -17.01 -9.21 -11.16
N THR A 5 -17.17 -10.02 -10.12
CA THR A 5 -17.69 -9.57 -8.84
C THR A 5 -16.54 -9.20 -7.93
N TYR A 6 -16.78 -8.32 -6.95
CA TYR A 6 -15.77 -7.89 -5.98
C TYR A 6 -15.08 -9.09 -5.32
N GLU A 7 -15.84 -10.12 -4.94
CA GLU A 7 -15.30 -11.33 -4.30
C GLU A 7 -14.29 -12.07 -5.18
N ASN A 8 -14.50 -12.05 -6.51
CA ASN A 8 -13.60 -12.72 -7.45
C ASN A 8 -12.25 -11.99 -7.64
N LEU A 9 -12.14 -10.78 -7.13
CA LEU A 9 -10.93 -9.95 -7.16
C LEU A 9 -10.12 -10.04 -5.87
N HIS A 10 -10.55 -10.87 -4.92
CA HIS A 10 -9.79 -11.11 -3.69
C HIS A 10 -8.48 -11.83 -4.01
N GLU A 11 -7.37 -11.24 -3.60
CA GLU A 11 -6.07 -11.88 -3.72
C GLU A 11 -5.93 -13.00 -2.68
N VAL A 12 -5.69 -14.21 -3.15
CA VAL A 12 -5.53 -15.40 -2.28
C VAL A 12 -4.13 -15.48 -1.66
N LYS A 13 -3.15 -14.81 -2.27
CA LYS A 13 -1.77 -14.79 -1.79
C LYS A 13 -1.70 -14.08 -0.43
N LYS A 14 -1.04 -14.71 0.53
CA LYS A 14 -0.74 -14.10 1.83
C LYS A 14 0.63 -13.43 1.75
N HIS A 15 0.66 -12.13 1.96
CA HIS A 15 1.88 -11.33 1.92
C HIS A 15 2.61 -11.31 3.27
N VAL A 16 1.86 -11.48 4.36
CA VAL A 16 2.38 -11.41 5.73
C VAL A 16 2.07 -12.67 6.51
N SER A 17 2.85 -12.99 7.53
CA SER A 17 2.61 -14.12 8.42
C SER A 17 1.88 -13.67 9.69
N THR A 18 1.21 -14.61 10.38
CA THR A 18 0.57 -14.33 11.67
C THR A 18 1.59 -14.04 12.78
N GLN A 19 2.82 -14.55 12.67
CA GLN A 19 3.88 -14.32 13.64
C GLN A 19 4.57 -12.98 13.44
N PHE A 20 4.65 -12.52 12.18
CA PHE A 20 5.21 -11.24 11.80
C PHE A 20 4.34 -10.63 10.72
N PRO A 21 3.35 -9.81 11.11
CA PRO A 21 2.33 -9.28 10.19
C PRO A 21 2.82 -8.06 9.40
N TYR A 22 4.03 -8.14 8.84
CA TYR A 22 4.70 -7.11 8.04
C TYR A 22 5.56 -7.76 6.96
N ASN A 23 5.61 -7.16 5.79
CA ASN A 23 6.53 -7.54 4.71
C ASN A 23 6.77 -6.36 3.77
N THR A 24 7.88 -6.40 3.04
CA THR A 24 8.20 -5.41 2.02
C THR A 24 8.70 -6.10 0.76
N TYR A 25 8.39 -5.52 -0.40
CA TYR A 25 8.79 -5.98 -1.72
C TYR A 25 9.31 -4.82 -2.55
N LEU A 26 10.47 -5.00 -3.16
CA LEU A 26 10.93 -4.11 -4.21
C LEU A 26 10.51 -4.71 -5.56
N CYS A 27 9.75 -3.96 -6.33
CA CYS A 27 9.15 -4.39 -7.59
C CYS A 27 9.51 -3.45 -8.74
N SER A 28 9.50 -3.98 -9.94
CA SER A 28 9.80 -3.21 -11.15
C SER A 28 8.83 -3.56 -12.29
N ILE A 29 8.26 -2.53 -12.92
CA ILE A 29 7.45 -2.64 -14.14
C ILE A 29 8.24 -1.98 -15.27
N PRO A 30 8.44 -2.65 -16.42
CA PRO A 30 7.91 -3.96 -16.80
C PRO A 30 8.84 -5.16 -16.55
N LEU A 31 9.93 -5.01 -15.76
CA LEU A 31 10.95 -6.06 -15.63
C LEU A 31 10.44 -7.31 -14.92
N ASP A 32 9.77 -7.16 -13.76
CA ASP A 32 9.25 -8.30 -13.02
C ASP A 32 7.91 -8.77 -13.59
N PHE A 33 7.06 -7.83 -13.94
CA PHE A 33 5.75 -8.05 -14.58
C PHE A 33 5.28 -6.77 -15.26
N THR A 34 4.38 -6.90 -16.22
CA THR A 34 3.87 -5.76 -16.99
C THR A 34 2.75 -4.98 -16.28
N GLN A 35 2.05 -5.66 -15.36
CA GLN A 35 0.97 -5.08 -14.56
C GLN A 35 0.67 -5.92 -13.34
N VAL A 36 0.14 -5.30 -12.30
CA VAL A 36 -0.58 -5.93 -11.21
C VAL A 36 -2.07 -5.77 -11.51
N PRO A 37 -2.81 -6.87 -11.81
CA PRO A 37 -4.22 -6.79 -12.14
C PRO A 37 -5.05 -6.19 -11.00
N LEU A 38 -6.27 -5.72 -11.33
CA LEU A 38 -7.20 -5.22 -10.33
C LEU A 38 -7.53 -6.32 -9.31
N HIS A 39 -7.27 -6.02 -8.04
CA HIS A 39 -7.47 -6.94 -6.92
C HIS A 39 -7.69 -6.16 -5.62
N TRP A 40 -7.97 -6.87 -4.54
CA TRP A 40 -8.00 -6.35 -3.17
C TRP A 40 -7.54 -7.42 -2.18
N HIS A 41 -7.06 -6.99 -1.02
CA HIS A 41 -6.63 -7.84 0.10
C HIS A 41 -6.95 -7.20 1.46
N ASN A 42 -6.71 -7.92 2.55
CA ASN A 42 -7.01 -7.47 3.91
C ASN A 42 -5.86 -6.73 4.60
N ASP A 43 -4.68 -6.67 3.97
CA ASP A 43 -3.54 -5.96 4.49
C ASP A 43 -3.62 -4.46 4.13
N VAL A 44 -3.01 -3.62 4.94
CA VAL A 44 -2.68 -2.24 4.56
C VAL A 44 -1.48 -2.31 3.63
N GLU A 45 -1.51 -1.58 2.53
CA GLU A 45 -0.40 -1.48 1.60
C GLU A 45 0.02 -0.02 1.40
N ILE A 46 1.30 0.24 1.55
CA ILE A 46 1.91 1.51 1.18
C ILE A 46 2.80 1.24 -0.03
N ILE A 47 2.55 1.95 -1.14
CA ILE A 47 3.35 1.86 -2.35
C ILE A 47 4.18 3.13 -2.45
N VAL A 48 5.50 3.01 -2.50
CA VAL A 48 6.43 4.13 -2.61
C VAL A 48 7.11 4.06 -3.98
N ILE A 49 6.92 5.07 -4.80
CA ILE A 49 7.56 5.10 -6.11
C ILE A 49 9.01 5.54 -5.95
N LYS A 50 9.94 4.61 -6.16
CA LYS A 50 11.38 4.88 -5.99
C LYS A 50 12.00 5.51 -7.24
N LYS A 51 11.57 5.07 -8.45
CA LYS A 51 12.09 5.61 -9.73
C LYS A 51 11.04 5.50 -10.83
N GLY A 52 11.14 6.39 -11.81
CA GLY A 52 10.31 6.37 -13.01
C GLY A 52 8.89 6.82 -12.77
N CYS A 53 7.96 6.28 -13.56
CA CYS A 53 6.55 6.61 -13.49
C CYS A 53 5.67 5.45 -13.98
N GLY A 54 4.40 5.49 -13.60
CA GLY A 54 3.42 4.47 -13.93
C GLY A 54 1.99 4.97 -13.73
N ILE A 55 1.05 4.04 -13.77
CA ILE A 55 -0.36 4.30 -13.44
C ILE A 55 -0.74 3.41 -12.25
N ILE A 56 -1.28 4.02 -11.20
CA ILE A 56 -1.91 3.30 -10.10
C ILE A 56 -3.37 3.67 -10.03
N SER A 57 -4.23 2.68 -9.86
CA SER A 57 -5.67 2.87 -9.67
C SER A 57 -6.05 2.38 -8.29
N VAL A 58 -6.78 3.21 -7.54
CA VAL A 58 -7.41 2.84 -6.27
C VAL A 58 -8.89 3.15 -6.38
N ASP A 59 -9.76 2.20 -5.99
CA ASP A 59 -11.22 2.29 -6.13
C ASP A 59 -11.66 2.68 -7.55
N THR A 60 -10.98 2.14 -8.55
CA THR A 60 -11.21 2.40 -9.99
C THR A 60 -10.88 3.84 -10.45
N GLU A 61 -10.20 4.64 -9.64
CA GLU A 61 -9.70 5.97 -10.01
C GLU A 61 -8.22 5.87 -10.43
N PRO A 62 -7.88 5.83 -11.73
CA PRO A 62 -6.49 5.78 -12.17
C PRO A 62 -5.81 7.14 -12.04
N ARG A 63 -4.56 7.13 -11.60
CA ARG A 63 -3.68 8.29 -11.52
C ARG A 63 -2.30 7.97 -12.06
N ALA A 64 -1.71 8.89 -12.80
CA ALA A 64 -0.30 8.85 -13.11
C ALA A 64 0.50 9.14 -11.82
N VAL A 65 1.52 8.34 -11.58
CA VAL A 65 2.42 8.47 -10.43
C VAL A 65 3.87 8.54 -10.90
N LYS A 66 4.71 9.18 -10.12
CA LYS A 66 6.14 9.43 -10.40
C LYS A 66 7.00 9.16 -9.17
N ALA A 67 8.30 9.10 -9.37
CA ALA A 67 9.26 8.97 -8.27
C ALA A 67 9.01 9.99 -7.16
N GLY A 68 8.97 9.52 -5.92
CA GLY A 68 8.65 10.28 -4.72
C GLY A 68 7.19 10.18 -4.28
N ASP A 69 6.26 9.79 -5.15
CA ASP A 69 4.85 9.64 -4.77
C ASP A 69 4.65 8.46 -3.81
N ILE A 70 3.74 8.64 -2.86
CA ILE A 70 3.36 7.64 -1.86
C ILE A 70 1.87 7.35 -2.03
N ILE A 71 1.54 6.08 -2.13
CA ILE A 71 0.18 5.60 -2.28
C ILE A 71 -0.20 4.76 -1.07
N LEU A 72 -1.37 5.02 -0.50
CA LEU A 72 -1.93 4.25 0.60
C LEU A 72 -3.17 3.50 0.14
N VAL A 73 -3.09 2.17 0.21
CA VAL A 73 -4.20 1.26 -0.04
C VAL A 73 -4.66 0.67 1.29
N ARG A 74 -5.91 0.89 1.62
CA ARG A 74 -6.52 0.38 2.85
C ARG A 74 -7.10 -1.02 2.63
N PRO A 75 -7.26 -1.83 3.68
CA PRO A 75 -7.90 -3.13 3.58
C PRO A 75 -9.21 -3.08 2.80
N GLY A 76 -9.38 -3.97 1.84
CA GLY A 76 -10.57 -4.07 1.00
C GLY A 76 -10.65 -3.08 -0.16
N GLN A 77 -9.74 -2.13 -0.32
CA GLN A 77 -9.74 -1.24 -1.49
C GLN A 77 -9.26 -1.97 -2.75
N LEU A 78 -10.04 -1.83 -3.82
CA LEU A 78 -9.64 -2.30 -5.14
C LEU A 78 -8.48 -1.46 -5.66
N HIS A 79 -7.41 -2.12 -6.11
CA HIS A 79 -6.27 -1.41 -6.67
C HIS A 79 -5.58 -2.21 -7.77
N SER A 80 -4.83 -1.51 -8.60
CA SER A 80 -4.04 -2.09 -9.70
C SER A 80 -2.85 -1.18 -10.00
N ILE A 81 -1.78 -1.78 -10.56
CA ILE A 81 -0.57 -1.07 -10.98
C ILE A 81 -0.28 -1.44 -12.42
N SER A 82 0.00 -0.47 -13.25
CA SER A 82 0.30 -0.70 -14.66
C SER A 82 1.37 0.25 -15.19
N GLN A 83 1.99 -0.18 -16.27
CA GLN A 83 2.93 0.64 -17.02
C GLN A 83 2.21 1.87 -17.63
N HIS A 84 2.86 3.02 -17.60
CA HIS A 84 2.44 4.19 -18.36
C HIS A 84 3.18 4.18 -19.70
N GLU A 85 2.47 4.00 -20.80
CA GLU A 85 3.02 3.91 -22.16
C GLU A 85 4.21 2.92 -22.26
N LYS A 86 5.44 3.45 -22.39
CA LYS A 86 6.69 2.68 -22.48
C LYS A 86 7.63 2.97 -21.29
N ASP A 87 7.15 3.74 -20.31
CA ASP A 87 7.94 4.11 -19.16
C ASP A 87 8.18 2.89 -18.24
N SER A 88 9.20 2.99 -17.41
CA SER A 88 9.48 2.00 -16.37
C SER A 88 9.26 2.62 -15.00
N MET A 89 8.91 1.79 -14.04
CA MET A 89 8.69 2.19 -12.66
C MET A 89 9.31 1.17 -11.71
N GLU A 90 10.12 1.64 -10.78
CA GLU A 90 10.54 0.87 -9.61
C GLU A 90 9.78 1.37 -8.39
N TYR A 91 9.19 0.48 -7.63
CA TYR A 91 8.42 0.83 -6.45
C TYR A 91 8.60 -0.19 -5.35
N GLU A 92 8.43 0.26 -4.13
CA GLU A 92 8.41 -0.56 -2.94
C GLU A 92 6.99 -0.70 -2.44
N ASN A 93 6.59 -1.94 -2.15
CA ASN A 93 5.36 -2.26 -1.44
C ASN A 93 5.69 -2.59 0.00
N ILE A 94 5.06 -1.88 0.93
CA ILE A 94 5.10 -2.15 2.37
C ILE A 94 3.72 -2.66 2.75
N LEU A 95 3.64 -3.94 3.15
CA LEU A 95 2.37 -4.58 3.52
C LEU A 95 2.38 -4.95 5.00
N PHE A 96 1.28 -4.64 5.68
CA PHE A 96 1.12 -5.03 7.08
C PHE A 96 -0.35 -5.19 7.47
N GLN A 97 -0.60 -6.01 8.47
CA GLN A 97 -1.93 -6.12 9.05
C GLN A 97 -2.21 -4.93 9.97
N SER A 98 -3.44 -4.43 9.92
CA SER A 98 -3.88 -3.32 10.79
C SER A 98 -3.72 -3.64 12.29
N SER A 99 -3.72 -4.92 12.66
CA SER A 99 -3.44 -5.41 14.01
C SER A 99 -2.04 -5.06 14.56
N LEU A 100 -1.10 -4.65 13.69
CA LEU A 100 0.18 -4.08 14.12
C LEU A 100 0.01 -2.73 14.83
N LEU A 101 -1.00 -1.96 14.45
CA LEU A 101 -1.23 -0.62 14.98
C LEU A 101 -2.15 -0.61 16.20
N TYR A 102 -3.03 -1.60 16.31
CA TYR A 102 -3.95 -1.73 17.44
C TYR A 102 -4.37 -3.20 17.65
N SER A 103 -4.72 -3.55 18.88
CA SER A 103 -5.33 -4.83 19.24
C SER A 103 -6.79 -4.63 19.66
N ALA A 104 -7.56 -5.73 19.69
CA ALA A 104 -8.94 -5.70 20.16
C ALA A 104 -9.07 -5.17 21.60
N ASP A 105 -8.02 -5.33 22.42
CA ASP A 105 -7.95 -4.85 23.81
C ASP A 105 -7.33 -3.45 23.92
N SER A 106 -7.12 -2.76 22.82
CA SER A 106 -6.56 -1.42 22.81
C SER A 106 -7.52 -0.39 23.40
N ASP A 107 -6.96 0.70 23.92
CA ASP A 107 -7.72 1.85 24.39
C ASP A 107 -8.81 2.24 23.36
N PRO A 108 -10.08 2.37 23.79
CA PRO A 108 -11.19 2.76 22.91
C PRO A 108 -10.93 3.99 22.04
N ARG A 109 -10.06 4.91 22.50
CA ARG A 109 -9.65 6.07 21.72
C ARG A 109 -8.81 5.67 20.51
N THR A 110 -7.87 4.75 20.70
CA THR A 110 -7.02 4.23 19.62
C THR A 110 -7.86 3.49 18.58
N VAL A 111 -8.78 2.64 19.03
CA VAL A 111 -9.75 1.96 18.16
C VAL A 111 -10.64 2.98 17.45
N GLY A 112 -11.13 4.01 18.16
CA GLY A 112 -11.96 5.08 17.59
C GLY A 112 -11.26 5.91 16.50
N TYR A 113 -9.92 6.00 16.53
CA TYR A 113 -9.16 6.66 15.47
C TYR A 113 -8.86 5.74 14.29
N PHE A 114 -8.43 4.52 14.54
CA PHE A 114 -7.97 3.63 13.47
C PHE A 114 -9.11 2.87 12.79
N GLN A 115 -10.12 2.43 13.55
CA GLN A 115 -11.20 1.63 12.99
C GLN A 115 -11.96 2.35 11.87
N PRO A 116 -12.45 3.60 12.01
CA PRO A 116 -13.13 4.29 10.94
C PRO A 116 -12.25 4.49 9.70
N TYR A 117 -10.93 4.61 9.92
CA TYR A 117 -9.96 4.75 8.84
C TYR A 117 -9.85 3.47 8.01
N PHE A 118 -9.76 2.31 8.67
CA PHE A 118 -9.58 1.03 7.98
C PHE A 118 -10.89 0.39 7.53
N THR A 119 -12.05 0.81 8.04
CA THR A 119 -13.38 0.35 7.60
C THR A 119 -13.93 1.09 6.40
N LEU A 120 -13.15 1.99 5.80
CA LEU A 120 -13.55 2.80 4.64
C LEU A 120 -14.72 3.77 4.90
N GLU A 121 -15.05 4.04 6.15
CA GLU A 121 -16.09 5.00 6.52
C GLU A 121 -15.73 6.44 6.10
N TYR A 122 -14.44 6.76 6.07
CA TYR A 122 -13.95 8.06 5.61
C TYR A 122 -13.39 7.99 4.19
N LYS A 123 -13.82 8.93 3.35
CA LYS A 123 -13.19 9.16 2.06
C LYS A 123 -11.91 9.99 2.28
N LEU A 124 -10.77 9.34 2.19
CA LEU A 124 -9.45 9.94 2.41
C LEU A 124 -8.65 9.94 1.09
N PRO A 125 -7.72 10.88 0.91
CA PRO A 125 -6.78 10.81 -0.20
C PRO A 125 -5.96 9.52 -0.07
N TRP A 126 -5.68 8.92 -1.20
CA TRP A 126 -4.87 7.71 -1.29
C TRP A 126 -3.51 7.97 -1.97
N LEU A 127 -3.37 9.08 -2.68
CA LEU A 127 -2.14 9.55 -3.29
C LEU A 127 -1.62 10.77 -2.52
N PHE A 128 -0.38 10.70 -2.10
CA PHE A 128 0.38 11.74 -1.42
C PHE A 128 1.59 12.08 -2.28
N ASP A 129 1.50 13.16 -3.00
CA ASP A 129 2.55 13.72 -3.84
C ASP A 129 3.22 14.94 -3.19
N ASP A 130 4.16 15.56 -3.89
CA ASP A 130 4.92 16.73 -3.43
C ASP A 130 4.06 17.98 -3.14
N THR A 131 2.77 17.98 -3.51
CA THR A 131 1.82 19.04 -3.19
C THR A 131 1.10 18.82 -1.85
N CYS A 132 1.19 17.61 -1.30
CA CYS A 132 0.57 17.25 -0.03
C CYS A 132 1.42 17.75 1.15
N SER A 133 0.84 18.50 2.07
CA SER A 133 1.53 19.04 3.25
C SER A 133 2.15 17.98 4.17
N SER A 134 1.64 16.74 4.16
CA SER A 134 2.14 15.63 4.96
C SER A 134 3.16 14.76 4.22
N HIS A 135 3.50 15.08 2.98
CA HIS A 135 4.36 14.24 2.14
C HIS A 135 5.77 14.07 2.73
N GLU A 136 6.39 15.16 3.17
CA GLU A 136 7.75 15.14 3.75
C GLU A 136 7.80 14.31 5.05
N GLU A 137 6.77 14.44 5.89
CA GLU A 137 6.66 13.66 7.13
C GLU A 137 6.47 12.17 6.85
N LEU A 138 5.60 11.82 5.89
CA LEU A 138 5.39 10.43 5.45
C LEU A 138 6.68 9.84 4.87
N SER A 139 7.38 10.56 4.00
CA SER A 139 8.65 10.12 3.43
C SER A 139 9.68 9.83 4.54
N SER A 140 9.81 10.73 5.52
CA SER A 140 10.72 10.54 6.66
C SER A 140 10.37 9.32 7.50
N CYS A 141 9.08 9.03 7.70
CA CYS A 141 8.63 7.82 8.40
C CYS A 141 8.99 6.55 7.61
N ILE A 142 8.81 6.57 6.29
CA ILE A 142 9.16 5.43 5.41
C ILE A 142 10.67 5.18 5.43
N ASP A 143 11.49 6.22 5.31
CA ASP A 143 12.95 6.11 5.39
C ASP A 143 13.39 5.50 6.75
N ALA A 144 12.71 5.87 7.83
CA ALA A 144 12.97 5.29 9.17
C ALA A 144 12.59 3.80 9.23
N ILE A 145 11.51 3.39 8.57
CA ILE A 145 11.10 1.98 8.47
C ILE A 145 12.15 1.20 7.66
N ASP A 146 12.55 1.72 6.50
CA ASP A 146 13.57 1.10 5.65
C ASP A 146 14.90 0.91 6.42
N ASP A 147 15.30 1.92 7.16
CA ASP A 147 16.50 1.89 8.02
C ASP A 147 16.40 0.80 9.10
N LEU A 148 15.25 0.65 9.74
CA LEU A 148 15.01 -0.40 10.73
C LEU A 148 15.05 -1.80 10.08
N CYS A 149 14.41 -1.96 8.93
CA CYS A 149 14.42 -3.21 8.18
C CYS A 149 15.83 -3.61 7.73
N ALA A 150 16.65 -2.65 7.31
CA ALA A 150 18.03 -2.89 6.90
C ALA A 150 18.94 -3.29 8.06
N LYS A 151 18.76 -2.68 9.23
CA LYS A 151 19.60 -2.92 10.43
C LYS A 151 19.22 -4.19 11.18
N ARG A 152 18.00 -4.70 11.02
CA ARG A 152 17.44 -5.88 11.71
C ARG A 152 17.86 -5.96 13.17
N PRO A 153 17.49 -4.98 14.02
CA PRO A 153 17.81 -5.04 15.43
C PRO A 153 17.16 -6.27 16.10
N ASP A 154 17.68 -6.72 17.23
CA ASP A 154 17.28 -7.96 17.93
C ASP A 154 15.80 -8.07 18.28
N TYR A 155 15.03 -7.02 18.11
CA TYR A 155 13.58 -6.93 18.36
C TYR A 155 12.76 -6.74 17.06
N TYR A 156 13.35 -7.05 15.92
CA TYR A 156 12.69 -6.97 14.61
C TYR A 156 11.91 -8.24 14.32
#